data_702ec313f22392cb682c309f350f5231
#
_entry.id   702ec313f22392cb682c309f350f5231
#
_cell.length_a   1.000
_cell.length_b   1.000
_cell.length_c   1.000
_cell.angle_alpha   90.00
_cell.angle_beta   90.00
_cell.angle_gamma   90.00
#
_symmetry.space_group_name_H-M   'P 1'
#
loop_
_entity.id
_entity.type
_entity.pdbx_description
1 polymer ?
#
loop_
_entity_poly.entity_id
_entity_poly.type
_entity_poly.pdbx_seq_one_letter_code
_entity_poly.pdbx_strand_id
1 'polypeptide(L)'
;DYQDFLVRKDSGLNSDSDLNGRAIGIINSATVEQNIDDFISVTDSEADFFIYSDIDEMFADYESGEIDAISTNQTIISRRIPEFENPEEHKLLEGGISKEPLALVIDENQSEWADIVRWVTHTLVQAEEFGITSENIDELIANNTDENSENDSKSDIRAFLGIEGSIGEALGLSQDFAVNIIKAVGNYGEMYERNFDSEILPRE
;
A
#
# COMPACT_ATOMS: atom_id res chain seq x y z
N ASP A 1 0.52 -4.15 -5.14
CA ASP A 1 0.45 -2.98 -6.00
C ASP A 1 0.01 -3.38 -7.40
N TYR A 2 -0.47 -2.43 -8.18
CA TYR A 2 -0.87 -2.60 -9.57
C TYR A 2 -0.25 -1.47 -10.39
N GLN A 3 0.09 -1.74 -11.64
CA GLN A 3 0.28 -0.69 -12.64
C GLN A 3 -1.09 -0.34 -13.21
N ASP A 4 -1.38 0.96 -13.36
CA ASP A 4 -2.68 1.43 -13.82
C ASP A 4 -2.54 2.71 -14.64
N PHE A 5 -3.65 3.17 -15.19
CA PHE A 5 -3.70 4.42 -15.95
C PHE A 5 -4.35 5.53 -15.12
N LEU A 6 -3.63 6.64 -14.97
CA LEU A 6 -4.16 7.90 -14.45
C LEU A 6 -4.71 8.74 -15.60
N VAL A 7 -5.95 9.19 -15.48
CA VAL A 7 -6.63 10.03 -16.48
C VAL A 7 -7.40 11.17 -15.81
N ARG A 8 -7.69 12.23 -16.57
CA ARG A 8 -8.64 13.27 -16.13
C ARG A 8 -10.07 12.76 -16.19
N LYS A 9 -10.89 13.12 -15.22
CA LYS A 9 -12.31 12.73 -15.15
C LYS A 9 -13.13 13.26 -16.34
N ASP A 10 -12.78 14.43 -16.85
CA ASP A 10 -13.43 15.09 -17.98
C ASP A 10 -12.89 14.65 -19.34
N SER A 11 -11.83 13.84 -19.41
CA SER A 11 -11.21 13.36 -20.65
C SER A 11 -12.13 12.46 -21.50
N GLY A 12 -13.18 11.89 -20.90
CA GLY A 12 -14.03 10.87 -21.51
C GLY A 12 -13.41 9.47 -21.54
N LEU A 13 -12.21 9.28 -20.98
CA LEU A 13 -11.54 7.99 -20.87
C LEU A 13 -12.13 7.22 -19.68
N ASN A 14 -12.76 6.07 -19.93
CA ASN A 14 -13.43 5.26 -18.91
C ASN A 14 -13.05 3.78 -18.96
N SER A 15 -12.38 3.37 -20.02
CA SER A 15 -11.95 1.99 -20.25
C SER A 15 -10.66 1.94 -21.08
N ASP A 16 -10.01 0.80 -21.08
CA ASP A 16 -8.78 0.55 -21.86
C ASP A 16 -8.96 0.83 -23.36
N SER A 17 -10.13 0.57 -23.91
CA SER A 17 -10.42 0.85 -25.34
C SER A 17 -10.47 2.31 -25.67
N ASP A 18 -10.71 3.20 -24.70
CA ASP A 18 -10.73 4.65 -24.89
C ASP A 18 -9.31 5.23 -25.00
N LEU A 19 -8.29 4.43 -24.65
CA LEU A 19 -6.87 4.80 -24.74
C LEU A 19 -6.34 4.78 -26.18
N ASN A 20 -7.05 4.18 -27.12
CA ASN A 20 -6.62 4.12 -28.51
C ASN A 20 -6.45 5.52 -29.12
N GLY A 21 -5.28 5.75 -29.73
CA GLY A 21 -4.90 7.04 -30.31
C GLY A 21 -4.62 8.14 -29.26
N ARG A 22 -4.40 7.77 -27.99
CA ARG A 22 -4.05 8.68 -26.90
C ARG A 22 -2.56 8.65 -26.61
N ALA A 23 -2.05 9.81 -26.21
CA ALA A 23 -0.68 9.99 -25.76
C ALA A 23 -0.55 9.57 -24.29
N ILE A 24 0.24 8.52 -24.01
CA ILE A 24 0.38 7.95 -22.67
C ILE A 24 1.83 8.00 -22.23
N GLY A 25 2.11 8.67 -21.11
CA GLY A 25 3.43 8.68 -20.49
C GLY A 25 3.68 7.41 -19.67
N ILE A 26 4.85 6.83 -19.84
CA ILE A 26 5.37 5.73 -19.02
C ILE A 26 6.79 6.03 -18.55
N ILE A 27 7.13 5.54 -17.36
CA ILE A 27 8.50 5.68 -16.85
C ILE A 27 9.42 4.61 -17.46
N ASN A 28 10.65 4.98 -17.77
CA ASN A 28 11.69 4.05 -18.24
C ASN A 28 12.01 3.01 -17.15
N SER A 29 11.35 1.87 -17.24
CA SER A 29 11.49 0.73 -16.33
C SER A 29 11.17 -0.55 -17.10
N ALA A 30 12.04 -1.54 -17.03
CA ALA A 30 11.84 -2.81 -17.72
C ALA A 30 10.52 -3.51 -17.33
N THR A 31 10.09 -3.40 -16.09
CA THR A 31 8.81 -3.95 -15.62
C THR A 31 7.63 -3.19 -16.22
N VAL A 32 7.67 -1.85 -16.20
CA VAL A 32 6.60 -1.01 -16.77
C VAL A 32 6.47 -1.27 -18.28
N GLU A 33 7.58 -1.29 -18.99
CA GLU A 33 7.60 -1.57 -20.44
C GLU A 33 7.02 -2.96 -20.75
N GLN A 34 7.42 -4.00 -20.01
CA GLN A 34 6.89 -5.34 -20.19
C GLN A 34 5.38 -5.42 -19.95
N ASN A 35 4.88 -4.76 -18.90
CA ASN A 35 3.46 -4.72 -18.60
C ASN A 35 2.66 -4.01 -19.72
N ILE A 36 3.24 -2.95 -20.32
CA ILE A 36 2.65 -2.26 -21.48
C ILE A 36 2.65 -3.15 -22.72
N ASP A 37 3.74 -3.87 -22.99
CA ASP A 37 3.80 -4.83 -24.11
C ASP A 37 2.75 -5.93 -23.96
N ASP A 38 2.58 -6.46 -22.74
CA ASP A 38 1.55 -7.45 -22.42
C ASP A 38 0.15 -6.86 -22.58
N PHE A 39 -0.08 -5.64 -22.10
CA PHE A 39 -1.34 -4.91 -22.26
C PHE A 39 -1.69 -4.72 -23.75
N ILE A 40 -0.76 -4.22 -24.57
CA ILE A 40 -0.96 -4.05 -26.02
C ILE A 40 -1.30 -5.39 -26.67
N SER A 41 -0.57 -6.46 -26.30
CA SER A 41 -0.78 -7.81 -26.86
C SER A 41 -2.17 -8.38 -26.57
N VAL A 42 -2.75 -8.06 -25.40
CA VAL A 42 -4.06 -8.56 -24.97
C VAL A 42 -5.21 -7.71 -25.49
N THR A 43 -5.03 -6.38 -25.52
CA THR A 43 -6.11 -5.43 -25.86
C THR A 43 -6.10 -4.98 -27.31
N ASP A 44 -5.02 -5.29 -28.09
CA ASP A 44 -4.77 -4.75 -29.44
C ASP A 44 -4.81 -3.21 -29.44
N SER A 45 -4.21 -2.59 -28.39
CA SER A 45 -4.23 -1.15 -28.19
C SER A 45 -3.39 -0.42 -29.23
N GLU A 46 -3.95 0.65 -29.80
CA GLU A 46 -3.29 1.59 -30.71
C GLU A 46 -2.88 2.91 -30.00
N ALA A 47 -2.66 2.87 -28.66
CA ALA A 47 -2.20 4.04 -27.92
C ALA A 47 -0.73 4.36 -28.22
N ASP A 48 -0.37 5.66 -28.17
CA ASP A 48 1.00 6.14 -28.35
C ASP A 48 1.69 6.27 -27.01
N PHE A 49 2.67 5.39 -26.71
CA PHE A 49 3.42 5.40 -25.45
C PHE A 49 4.71 6.22 -25.55
N PHE A 50 4.87 7.17 -24.63
CA PHE A 50 6.03 8.05 -24.50
C PHE A 50 6.84 7.65 -23.27
N ILE A 51 8.11 7.30 -23.46
CA ILE A 51 9.01 6.83 -22.39
C ILE A 51 9.72 8.03 -21.78
N TYR A 52 9.52 8.23 -20.47
CA TYR A 52 10.17 9.25 -19.67
C TYR A 52 11.29 8.66 -18.81
N SER A 53 12.41 9.37 -18.71
CA SER A 53 13.50 9.06 -17.79
C SER A 53 13.35 9.78 -16.44
N ASP A 54 12.52 10.80 -16.39
CA ASP A 54 12.21 11.58 -15.20
C ASP A 54 10.71 11.55 -14.92
N ILE A 55 10.36 11.11 -13.71
CA ILE A 55 8.97 10.96 -13.31
C ILE A 55 8.28 12.32 -13.10
N ASP A 56 9.02 13.33 -12.65
CA ASP A 56 8.47 14.67 -12.43
C ASP A 56 8.14 15.33 -13.77
N GLU A 57 8.96 15.13 -14.81
CA GLU A 57 8.68 15.58 -16.17
C GLU A 57 7.41 14.91 -16.73
N MET A 58 7.26 13.59 -16.54
CA MET A 58 6.07 12.85 -16.98
C MET A 58 4.78 13.41 -16.34
N PHE A 59 4.80 13.65 -15.03
CA PHE A 59 3.64 14.21 -14.32
C PHE A 59 3.37 15.67 -14.75
N ALA A 60 4.39 16.49 -14.99
CA ALA A 60 4.23 17.86 -15.47
C ALA A 60 3.60 17.91 -16.88
N ASP A 61 4.03 17.04 -17.79
CA ASP A 61 3.46 16.94 -19.15
C ASP A 61 1.99 16.46 -19.11
N TYR A 62 1.66 15.58 -18.16
CA TYR A 62 0.28 15.18 -17.94
C TYR A 62 -0.59 16.34 -17.40
N GLU A 63 -0.12 17.09 -16.40
CA GLU A 63 -0.86 18.24 -15.85
C GLU A 63 -1.03 19.36 -16.89
N SER A 64 -0.01 19.60 -17.73
CA SER A 64 -0.08 20.60 -18.81
C SER A 64 -0.99 20.20 -19.98
N GLY A 65 -1.30 18.90 -20.11
CA GLY A 65 -2.08 18.34 -21.21
C GLY A 65 -1.28 17.99 -22.46
N GLU A 66 0.04 17.91 -22.37
CA GLU A 66 0.91 17.41 -23.45
C GLU A 66 0.67 15.90 -23.67
N ILE A 67 0.32 15.16 -22.62
CA ILE A 67 -0.11 13.75 -22.68
C ILE A 67 -1.50 13.57 -22.05
N ASP A 68 -2.24 12.58 -22.55
CA ASP A 68 -3.62 12.31 -22.13
C ASP A 68 -3.72 11.50 -20.86
N ALA A 69 -2.76 10.61 -20.63
CA ALA A 69 -2.72 9.68 -19.50
C ALA A 69 -1.29 9.38 -19.05
N ILE A 70 -1.16 8.83 -17.86
CA ILE A 70 0.08 8.23 -17.32
C ILE A 70 -0.19 6.79 -16.99
N SER A 71 0.80 5.89 -17.25
CA SER A 71 0.78 4.53 -16.69
C SER A 71 2.00 4.29 -15.80
N THR A 72 1.73 4.04 -14.52
CA THR A 72 2.73 3.66 -13.52
C THR A 72 2.04 2.98 -12.32
N ASN A 73 2.79 2.64 -11.28
CA ASN A 73 2.25 2.01 -10.07
C ASN A 73 1.21 2.88 -9.37
N GLN A 74 0.09 2.29 -8.97
CA GLN A 74 -0.99 2.98 -8.23
C GLN A 74 -0.48 3.70 -6.98
N THR A 75 0.47 3.09 -6.25
CA THR A 75 1.08 3.71 -5.06
C THR A 75 1.86 4.99 -5.39
N ILE A 76 2.49 5.08 -6.56
CA ILE A 76 3.13 6.30 -7.03
C ILE A 76 2.07 7.34 -7.38
N ILE A 77 1.06 6.95 -8.14
CA ILE A 77 -0.03 7.83 -8.56
C ILE A 77 -0.76 8.41 -7.35
N SER A 78 -1.16 7.56 -6.39
CA SER A 78 -1.91 7.99 -5.20
C SER A 78 -1.15 9.00 -4.33
N ARG A 79 0.19 8.95 -4.33
CA ARG A 79 1.02 9.91 -3.61
C ARG A 79 1.22 11.22 -4.36
N ARG A 80 1.09 11.22 -5.69
CA ARG A 80 1.29 12.42 -6.53
C ARG A 80 0.00 13.20 -6.75
N ILE A 81 -1.16 12.54 -6.84
CA ILE A 81 -2.44 13.23 -7.04
C ILE A 81 -2.69 14.37 -6.03
N PRO A 82 -2.43 14.22 -4.71
CA PRO A 82 -2.61 15.30 -3.75
C PRO A 82 -1.73 16.55 -4.00
N GLU A 83 -0.67 16.41 -4.81
CA GLU A 83 0.23 17.51 -5.17
C GLU A 83 -0.24 18.30 -6.38
N PHE A 84 -1.25 17.82 -7.12
CA PHE A 84 -1.81 18.49 -8.30
C PHE A 84 -2.60 19.74 -7.92
N GLU A 85 -2.75 20.66 -8.87
CA GLU A 85 -3.55 21.88 -8.67
C GLU A 85 -5.02 21.57 -8.35
N ASN A 86 -5.59 20.52 -8.99
CA ASN A 86 -6.97 20.06 -8.80
C ASN A 86 -7.03 18.54 -8.64
N PRO A 87 -6.67 17.99 -7.46
CA PRO A 87 -6.60 16.54 -7.23
C PRO A 87 -7.89 15.78 -7.57
N GLU A 88 -9.05 16.41 -7.29
CA GLU A 88 -10.38 15.83 -7.52
C GLU A 88 -10.76 15.66 -8.99
N GLU A 89 -10.03 16.27 -9.93
CA GLU A 89 -10.28 16.16 -11.37
C GLU A 89 -9.64 14.91 -11.99
N HIS A 90 -8.91 14.10 -11.20
CA HIS A 90 -8.20 12.92 -11.66
C HIS A 90 -8.83 11.62 -11.14
N LYS A 91 -8.61 10.53 -11.86
CA LYS A 91 -9.03 9.17 -11.47
C LYS A 91 -8.12 8.11 -12.07
N LEU A 92 -8.05 6.97 -11.41
CA LEU A 92 -7.54 5.75 -12.01
C LEU A 92 -8.60 5.13 -12.94
N LEU A 93 -8.19 4.50 -14.03
CA LEU A 93 -9.08 3.63 -14.81
C LEU A 93 -9.29 2.33 -14.02
N GLU A 94 -10.48 1.76 -14.15
CA GLU A 94 -10.79 0.48 -13.51
C GLU A 94 -10.12 -0.67 -14.27
N GLY A 95 -9.46 -1.58 -13.54
CA GLY A 95 -8.95 -2.82 -14.10
C GLY A 95 -7.52 -3.17 -13.73
N GLY A 96 -6.63 -2.19 -13.71
CA GLY A 96 -5.19 -2.45 -13.50
C GLY A 96 -4.56 -3.35 -14.56
N ILE A 97 -3.40 -2.99 -15.09
CA ILE A 97 -2.74 -3.76 -16.16
C ILE A 97 -1.72 -4.79 -15.65
N SER A 98 -1.39 -4.74 -14.38
CA SER A 98 -0.50 -5.74 -13.75
C SER A 98 -0.91 -6.01 -12.31
N LYS A 99 -0.34 -7.07 -11.73
CA LYS A 99 -0.42 -7.35 -10.29
C LYS A 99 0.99 -7.57 -9.77
N GLU A 100 1.45 -6.64 -8.96
CA GLU A 100 2.82 -6.59 -8.46
C GLU A 100 2.85 -6.77 -6.93
N PRO A 101 2.98 -8.00 -6.43
CA PRO A 101 3.07 -8.23 -5.00
C PRO A 101 4.37 -7.67 -4.45
N LEU A 102 4.27 -6.72 -3.53
CA LEU A 102 5.41 -6.16 -2.81
C LEU A 102 5.74 -6.99 -1.58
N ALA A 103 7.01 -7.09 -1.24
CA ALA A 103 7.49 -7.82 -0.07
C ALA A 103 8.69 -7.11 0.57
N LEU A 104 8.85 -7.32 1.88
CA LEU A 104 10.07 -6.92 2.59
C LEU A 104 11.21 -7.86 2.19
N VAL A 105 12.37 -7.29 1.88
CA VAL A 105 13.59 -8.03 1.49
C VAL A 105 14.61 -7.90 2.61
N ILE A 106 15.22 -9.02 2.95
CA ILE A 106 16.29 -9.12 3.96
C ILE A 106 17.46 -9.89 3.36
N ASP A 107 18.65 -9.71 3.94
CA ASP A 107 19.82 -10.48 3.54
C ASP A 107 19.65 -11.98 3.85
N GLU A 108 20.15 -12.82 2.96
CA GLU A 108 20.23 -14.26 3.17
C GLU A 108 21.11 -14.59 4.42
N ASN A 109 20.80 -15.67 5.09
CA ASN A 109 21.48 -16.14 6.33
C ASN A 109 21.27 -15.27 7.59
N GLN A 110 20.27 -14.39 7.59
CA GLN A 110 19.85 -13.64 8.78
C GLN A 110 18.50 -14.15 9.29
N SER A 111 18.41 -15.43 9.66
CA SER A 111 17.13 -16.07 10.04
C SER A 111 16.44 -15.43 11.23
N GLU A 112 17.20 -15.05 12.27
CA GLU A 112 16.64 -14.36 13.45
C GLU A 112 16.06 -13.02 13.09
N TRP A 113 16.75 -12.25 12.23
CA TRP A 113 16.24 -10.98 11.74
C TRP A 113 15.01 -11.18 10.82
N ALA A 114 15.02 -12.23 9.99
CA ALA A 114 13.87 -12.59 9.16
C ALA A 114 12.62 -12.86 10.01
N ASP A 115 12.78 -13.57 11.11
CA ASP A 115 11.68 -13.87 12.03
C ASP A 115 11.17 -12.60 12.71
N ILE A 116 12.05 -11.71 13.14
CA ILE A 116 11.65 -10.41 13.72
C ILE A 116 10.84 -9.60 12.69
N VAL A 117 11.34 -9.42 11.48
CA VAL A 117 10.65 -8.64 10.41
C VAL A 117 9.27 -9.24 10.11
N ARG A 118 9.18 -10.57 10.01
CA ARG A 118 7.91 -11.27 9.79
C ARG A 118 6.93 -11.03 10.94
N TRP A 119 7.37 -11.20 12.18
CA TRP A 119 6.51 -11.01 13.35
C TRP A 119 6.09 -9.56 13.56
N VAL A 120 6.95 -8.58 13.25
CA VAL A 120 6.56 -7.17 13.22
C VAL A 120 5.40 -6.94 12.23
N THR A 121 5.51 -7.48 11.02
CA THR A 121 4.45 -7.35 10.01
C THR A 121 3.14 -8.01 10.47
N HIS A 122 3.23 -9.25 11.01
CA HIS A 122 2.05 -9.93 11.56
C HIS A 122 1.43 -9.15 12.72
N THR A 123 2.24 -8.54 13.58
CA THR A 123 1.76 -7.71 14.69
C THR A 123 0.92 -6.53 14.21
N LEU A 124 1.34 -5.84 13.15
CA LEU A 124 0.60 -4.70 12.58
C LEU A 124 -0.78 -5.12 12.06
N VAL A 125 -0.84 -6.23 11.31
CA VAL A 125 -2.09 -6.77 10.76
C VAL A 125 -2.99 -7.32 11.87
N GLN A 126 -2.43 -8.09 12.81
CA GLN A 126 -3.19 -8.67 13.92
C GLN A 126 -3.78 -7.60 14.85
N ALA A 127 -3.04 -6.50 15.08
CA ALA A 127 -3.55 -5.37 15.84
C ALA A 127 -4.79 -4.76 15.19
N GLU A 128 -4.78 -4.60 13.87
CA GLU A 128 -5.94 -4.10 13.12
C GLU A 128 -7.13 -5.05 13.25
N GLU A 129 -6.93 -6.37 13.07
CA GLU A 129 -7.98 -7.38 13.23
C GLU A 129 -8.60 -7.38 14.64
N PHE A 130 -7.79 -7.10 15.65
CA PHE A 130 -8.27 -6.97 17.05
C PHE A 130 -8.87 -5.58 17.36
N GLY A 131 -8.84 -4.64 16.44
CA GLY A 131 -9.25 -3.25 16.67
C GLY A 131 -8.33 -2.51 17.64
N ILE A 132 -7.06 -2.93 17.73
CA ILE A 132 -6.05 -2.28 18.56
C ILE A 132 -5.38 -1.18 17.75
N THR A 133 -5.38 0.04 18.29
CA THR A 133 -4.82 1.24 17.67
C THR A 133 -3.79 1.90 18.59
N SER A 134 -3.00 2.82 18.03
CA SER A 134 -2.08 3.65 18.81
C SER A 134 -2.81 4.47 19.90
N GLU A 135 -4.08 4.80 19.69
CA GLU A 135 -4.89 5.60 20.61
C GLU A 135 -5.48 4.77 21.76
N ASN A 136 -5.92 3.50 21.51
CA ASN A 136 -6.65 2.71 22.50
C ASN A 136 -5.80 1.68 23.25
N ILE A 137 -4.56 1.44 22.85
CA ILE A 137 -3.71 0.36 23.40
C ILE A 137 -3.45 0.51 24.90
N ASP A 138 -3.29 1.72 25.41
CA ASP A 138 -3.06 1.95 26.85
C ASP A 138 -4.29 1.58 27.69
N GLU A 139 -5.49 1.90 27.22
CA GLU A 139 -6.74 1.50 27.84
C GLU A 139 -6.93 -0.02 27.81
N LEU A 140 -6.61 -0.66 26.68
CA LEU A 140 -6.66 -2.13 26.54
C LEU A 140 -5.72 -2.84 27.51
N ILE A 141 -4.51 -2.33 27.70
CA ILE A 141 -3.57 -2.87 28.69
C ILE A 141 -4.19 -2.78 30.09
N ALA A 142 -4.70 -1.61 30.47
CA ALA A 142 -5.32 -1.40 31.79
C ALA A 142 -6.50 -2.36 32.06
N ASN A 143 -7.34 -2.58 31.02
CA ASN A 143 -8.53 -3.43 31.10
C ASN A 143 -8.24 -4.94 31.06
N ASN A 144 -7.04 -5.36 30.66
CA ASN A 144 -6.67 -6.77 30.51
C ASN A 144 -5.61 -7.24 31.52
N THR A 145 -5.20 -6.42 32.46
CA THR A 145 -4.27 -6.79 33.53
C THR A 145 -4.92 -7.57 34.68
N ASP A 146 -6.25 -7.60 34.80
CA ASP A 146 -6.96 -8.37 35.84
C ASP A 146 -7.01 -9.85 35.47
N GLU A 147 -6.40 -10.69 36.34
CA GLU A 147 -6.27 -12.16 36.16
C GLU A 147 -7.59 -12.96 36.22
N ASN A 148 -8.72 -12.33 36.57
CA ASN A 148 -10.00 -13.00 36.81
C ASN A 148 -10.96 -12.97 35.59
N SER A 149 -10.47 -12.69 34.40
CA SER A 149 -11.31 -12.62 33.20
C SER A 149 -11.31 -13.97 32.47
N GLU A 150 -12.27 -14.86 32.78
CA GLU A 150 -12.50 -16.16 32.15
C GLU A 150 -13.05 -16.10 30.70
N ASN A 151 -12.69 -15.14 29.89
CA ASN A 151 -13.23 -15.00 28.54
C ASN A 151 -12.15 -15.37 27.51
N ASP A 152 -12.33 -16.45 26.73
CA ASP A 152 -11.37 -16.97 25.74
C ASP A 152 -10.93 -15.90 24.73
N SER A 153 -11.84 -14.98 24.35
CA SER A 153 -11.53 -13.85 23.45
C SER A 153 -10.54 -12.84 24.05
N LYS A 154 -10.39 -12.81 25.38
CA LYS A 154 -9.42 -11.97 26.07
C LYS A 154 -8.04 -12.63 26.15
N SER A 155 -7.95 -13.96 26.03
CA SER A 155 -6.68 -14.69 26.04
C SER A 155 -5.80 -14.27 24.87
N ASP A 156 -6.36 -14.16 23.66
CA ASP A 156 -5.60 -13.78 22.48
C ASP A 156 -5.09 -12.33 22.57
N ILE A 157 -5.93 -11.41 23.06
CA ILE A 157 -5.52 -10.01 23.29
C ILE A 157 -4.47 -9.94 24.39
N ARG A 158 -4.58 -10.70 25.48
CA ARG A 158 -3.57 -10.74 26.57
C ARG A 158 -2.24 -11.28 26.07
N ALA A 159 -2.27 -12.32 25.23
CA ALA A 159 -1.06 -12.86 24.60
C ALA A 159 -0.44 -11.83 23.64
N PHE A 160 -1.26 -11.14 22.84
CA PHE A 160 -0.81 -10.07 21.95
C PHE A 160 -0.15 -8.91 22.73
N LEU A 161 -0.75 -8.49 23.84
CA LEU A 161 -0.23 -7.40 24.68
C LEU A 161 1.02 -7.81 25.50
N GLY A 162 1.45 -9.08 25.43
CA GLY A 162 2.58 -9.60 26.22
C GLY A 162 2.28 -9.75 27.70
N ILE A 163 1.01 -9.78 28.10
CA ILE A 163 0.58 -10.05 29.48
C ILE A 163 0.69 -11.54 29.78
N GLU A 164 0.46 -12.37 28.76
CA GLU A 164 0.59 -13.84 28.79
C GLU A 164 1.48 -14.32 27.64
N GLY A 165 2.03 -15.54 27.79
CA GLY A 165 2.85 -16.16 26.75
C GLY A 165 4.32 -15.76 26.80
N SER A 166 5.07 -16.14 25.74
CA SER A 166 6.52 -15.92 25.65
C SER A 166 7.01 -15.65 24.22
N ILE A 167 6.16 -15.07 23.37
CA ILE A 167 6.49 -14.83 21.95
C ILE A 167 7.67 -13.85 21.86
N GLY A 168 7.67 -12.78 22.66
CA GLY A 168 8.76 -11.81 22.67
C GLY A 168 10.10 -12.47 22.99
N GLU A 169 10.16 -13.28 24.05
CA GLU A 169 11.38 -13.97 24.45
C GLU A 169 11.89 -14.93 23.36
N ALA A 170 10.98 -15.65 22.69
CA ALA A 170 11.34 -16.56 21.60
C ALA A 170 11.98 -15.84 20.40
N LEU A 171 11.67 -14.55 20.22
CA LEU A 171 12.24 -13.68 19.19
C LEU A 171 13.47 -12.90 19.68
N GLY A 172 13.87 -13.05 20.94
CA GLY A 172 14.91 -12.23 21.57
C GLY A 172 14.51 -10.79 21.81
N LEU A 173 13.19 -10.53 21.87
CA LEU A 173 12.58 -9.23 22.10
C LEU A 173 11.94 -9.16 23.50
N SER A 174 11.54 -7.96 23.93
CA SER A 174 10.74 -7.80 25.14
C SER A 174 9.35 -8.43 24.94
N GLN A 175 8.72 -8.87 26.05
CA GLN A 175 7.37 -9.47 26.00
C GLN A 175 6.32 -8.50 25.44
N ASP A 176 6.50 -7.22 25.69
CA ASP A 176 5.64 -6.12 25.24
C ASP A 176 6.04 -5.57 23.85
N PHE A 177 6.80 -6.34 23.04
CA PHE A 177 7.29 -5.85 21.74
C PHE A 177 6.14 -5.39 20.83
N ALA A 178 5.00 -6.10 20.82
CA ALA A 178 3.82 -5.74 20.04
C ALA A 178 3.24 -4.38 20.50
N VAL A 179 3.15 -4.18 21.81
CA VAL A 179 2.72 -2.89 22.38
C VAL A 179 3.65 -1.77 21.91
N ASN A 180 4.96 -1.98 21.96
CA ASN A 180 5.93 -0.99 21.55
C ASN A 180 5.84 -0.63 20.08
N ILE A 181 5.56 -1.62 19.21
CA ILE A 181 5.33 -1.41 17.77
C ILE A 181 4.09 -0.53 17.57
N ILE A 182 2.95 -0.91 18.17
CA ILE A 182 1.68 -0.20 17.95
C ILE A 182 1.74 1.22 18.52
N LYS A 183 2.38 1.44 19.66
CA LYS A 183 2.61 2.80 20.18
C LYS A 183 3.49 3.65 19.27
N ALA A 184 4.46 3.04 18.60
CA ALA A 184 5.40 3.76 17.75
C ALA A 184 4.81 4.13 16.39
N VAL A 185 4.06 3.21 15.76
CA VAL A 185 3.64 3.36 14.36
C VAL A 185 2.15 3.09 14.11
N GLY A 186 1.38 2.69 15.12
CA GLY A 186 -0.01 2.27 14.96
C GLY A 186 -0.15 0.87 14.37
N ASN A 187 -1.38 0.45 14.07
CA ASN A 187 -1.67 -0.78 13.37
C ASN A 187 -1.49 -0.61 11.84
N TYR A 188 -1.71 -1.69 11.07
CA TYR A 188 -1.51 -1.64 9.61
C TYR A 188 -2.45 -0.63 8.94
N GLY A 189 -3.71 -0.52 9.37
CA GLY A 189 -4.68 0.47 8.87
C GLY A 189 -4.22 1.90 9.11
N GLU A 190 -3.79 2.22 10.34
CA GLU A 190 -3.27 3.54 10.68
C GLU A 190 -2.01 3.90 9.86
N MET A 191 -1.13 2.91 9.59
CA MET A 191 0.03 3.11 8.74
C MET A 191 -0.39 3.36 7.28
N TYR A 192 -1.37 2.61 6.78
CA TYR A 192 -1.86 2.76 5.42
C TYR A 192 -2.47 4.16 5.21
N GLU A 193 -3.39 4.57 6.06
CA GLU A 193 -4.09 5.86 5.99
C GLU A 193 -3.16 7.08 6.09
N ARG A 194 -2.02 6.94 6.79
CA ARG A 194 -1.01 8.01 6.84
C ARG A 194 -0.21 8.16 5.55
N ASN A 195 -0.13 7.12 4.73
CA ASN A 195 0.75 7.08 3.56
C ASN A 195 -0.01 7.13 2.24
N PHE A 196 -1.29 6.75 2.23
CA PHE A 196 -2.11 6.68 1.04
C PHE A 196 -3.48 7.31 1.29
N ASP A 197 -4.00 8.01 0.28
CA ASP A 197 -5.38 8.47 0.27
C ASP A 197 -6.31 7.28 -0.05
N SER A 198 -7.16 6.92 0.90
CA SER A 198 -8.08 5.79 0.76
C SER A 198 -9.22 6.04 -0.26
N GLU A 199 -9.46 7.31 -0.67
CA GLU A 199 -10.39 7.63 -1.75
C GLU A 199 -9.77 7.34 -3.12
N ILE A 200 -8.44 7.47 -3.24
CA ILE A 200 -7.69 7.23 -4.48
C ILE A 200 -7.25 5.77 -4.56
N LEU A 201 -6.75 5.23 -3.46
CA LEU A 201 -6.28 3.85 -3.34
C LEU A 201 -7.01 3.16 -2.19
N PRO A 202 -8.24 2.66 -2.41
CA PRO A 202 -9.00 1.97 -1.38
C PRO A 202 -8.35 0.63 -1.02
N ARG A 203 -8.49 0.22 0.23
CA ARG A 203 -8.10 -1.11 0.69
C ARG A 203 -9.18 -2.12 0.29
N GLU A 204 -8.77 -3.25 -0.29
CA GLU A 204 -9.64 -4.40 -0.60
C GLU A 204 -9.93 -5.26 0.64
#